data_ef103cc2e143b5409048faa4d7e859f5
#
_entry.id   ef103cc2e143b5409048faa4d7e859f5
#
_cell.length_a   1.000
_cell.length_b   1.000
_cell.length_c   1.000
_cell.angle_alpha   90.00
_cell.angle_beta   90.00
_cell.angle_gamma   90.00
#
_symmetry.space_group_name_H-M   'P 1'
#
loop_
_entity.id
_entity.type
_entity.pdbx_description
1 polymer ?
#
loop_
_entity_poly.entity_id
_entity_poly.type
_entity_poly.pdbx_seq_one_letter_code
_entity_poly.pdbx_strand_id
1 'polypeptide(L)'
;MAQNEEKLQKLIDGLNEDLANEYSAAIMYTYHAAAVNGLYRSLLKPFFEEEIADEMGHALYLSDKIKTLGGTPTTTPAKVQQLTDVKEMLEATYEAEKATVERYEKRKEQAEELGLTELAVK
;
A
#
# COMPACT_ATOMS: atom_id res chain seq x y z
N MET A 1 27.24 -8.69 -8.63
CA MET A 1 27.19 -8.50 -10.08
C MET A 1 26.27 -7.36 -10.45
N ALA A 2 26.59 -6.61 -11.50
CA ALA A 2 25.80 -5.45 -11.91
C ALA A 2 24.32 -5.75 -12.16
N GLN A 3 24.01 -6.90 -12.80
CA GLN A 3 22.63 -7.29 -13.06
C GLN A 3 21.83 -7.52 -11.78
N ASN A 4 22.46 -8.14 -10.76
CA ASN A 4 21.79 -8.36 -9.48
C ASN A 4 21.60 -7.06 -8.73
N GLU A 5 22.54 -6.14 -8.84
CA GLU A 5 22.43 -4.81 -8.24
C GLU A 5 21.27 -4.02 -8.85
N GLU A 6 21.13 -4.10 -10.19
CA GLU A 6 20.01 -3.45 -10.89
C GLU A 6 18.67 -4.06 -10.50
N LYS A 7 18.60 -5.39 -10.41
CA LYS A 7 17.36 -6.08 -9.99
C LYS A 7 17.00 -5.75 -8.56
N LEU A 8 18.00 -5.67 -7.68
CA LEU A 8 17.78 -5.28 -6.28
C LEU A 8 17.26 -3.85 -6.19
N GLN A 9 17.85 -2.93 -6.95
CA GLN A 9 17.39 -1.55 -6.95
C GLN A 9 15.96 -1.42 -7.47
N LYS A 10 15.60 -2.17 -8.51
CA LYS A 10 14.22 -2.20 -9.01
C LYS A 10 13.26 -2.73 -7.98
N LEU A 11 13.65 -3.75 -7.22
CA LEU A 11 12.83 -4.26 -6.14
C LEU A 11 12.63 -3.20 -5.05
N ILE A 12 13.70 -2.55 -4.64
CA ILE A 12 13.64 -1.47 -3.62
C ILE A 12 12.73 -0.34 -4.11
N ASP A 13 12.89 0.09 -5.36
CA ASP A 13 12.07 1.15 -5.93
C ASP A 13 10.60 0.75 -5.96
N GLY A 14 10.33 -0.51 -6.31
CA GLY A 14 8.97 -1.04 -6.32
C GLY A 14 8.36 -1.13 -4.93
N LEU A 15 9.16 -1.55 -3.93
CA LEU A 15 8.69 -1.58 -2.53
C LEU A 15 8.39 -0.17 -2.02
N ASN A 16 9.18 0.82 -2.43
CA ASN A 16 8.90 2.22 -2.09
C ASN A 16 7.64 2.73 -2.78
N GLU A 17 7.35 2.30 -4.00
CA GLU A 17 6.09 2.59 -4.66
C GLU A 17 4.92 2.00 -3.86
N ASP A 18 5.05 0.75 -3.44
CA ASP A 18 4.04 0.09 -2.62
C ASP A 18 3.85 0.82 -1.29
N LEU A 19 4.94 1.21 -0.65
CA LEU A 19 4.91 1.95 0.62
C LEU A 19 4.18 3.29 0.47
N ALA A 20 4.50 4.04 -0.59
CA ALA A 20 3.83 5.31 -0.87
C ALA A 20 2.32 5.11 -1.04
N ASN A 21 1.90 4.01 -1.67
CA ASN A 21 0.50 3.69 -1.86
C ASN A 21 -0.18 3.20 -0.58
N GLU A 22 0.55 2.50 0.31
CA GLU A 22 0.00 2.15 1.63
C GLU A 22 -0.27 3.39 2.46
N TYR A 23 0.65 4.36 2.46
CA TYR A 23 0.42 5.65 3.12
C TYR A 23 -0.78 6.39 2.51
N SER A 24 -0.85 6.42 1.19
CA SER A 24 -1.96 7.05 0.48
C SER A 24 -3.30 6.41 0.86
N ALA A 25 -3.34 5.08 0.92
CA ALA A 25 -4.55 4.35 1.30
C ALA A 25 -4.95 4.67 2.74
N ALA A 26 -4.00 4.71 3.67
CA ALA A 26 -4.28 5.06 5.07
C ALA A 26 -4.86 6.46 5.19
N ILE A 27 -4.33 7.42 4.44
CA ILE A 27 -4.84 8.79 4.40
C ILE A 27 -6.24 8.81 3.79
N MET A 28 -6.45 8.09 2.70
CA MET A 28 -7.74 7.98 2.03
C MET A 28 -8.81 7.45 2.99
N TYR A 29 -8.51 6.35 3.67
CA TYR A 29 -9.46 5.75 4.63
C TYR A 29 -9.72 6.68 5.82
N THR A 30 -8.70 7.41 6.27
CA THR A 30 -8.88 8.40 7.34
C THR A 30 -9.86 9.47 6.90
N TYR A 31 -9.71 9.97 5.68
CA TYR A 31 -10.63 10.96 5.12
C TYR A 31 -12.04 10.37 4.95
N HIS A 32 -12.15 9.15 4.40
CA HIS A 32 -13.44 8.47 4.22
C HIS A 32 -14.15 8.28 5.57
N ALA A 33 -13.42 7.84 6.61
CA ALA A 33 -14.00 7.63 7.93
C ALA A 33 -14.60 8.92 8.50
N ALA A 34 -13.93 10.04 8.26
CA ALA A 34 -14.41 11.35 8.73
C ALA A 34 -15.55 11.88 7.87
N ALA A 35 -15.45 11.72 6.55
CA ALA A 35 -16.35 12.34 5.58
C ALA A 35 -17.64 11.57 5.31
N VAL A 36 -17.65 10.25 5.54
CA VAL A 36 -18.83 9.42 5.24
C VAL A 36 -20.05 9.92 6.05
N ASN A 37 -21.18 10.04 5.37
CA ASN A 37 -22.42 10.55 6.00
C ASN A 37 -23.61 9.72 5.57
N GLY A 38 -24.80 10.10 6.07
CA GLY A 38 -26.05 9.46 5.71
C GLY A 38 -26.28 8.13 6.43
N LEU A 39 -27.13 7.31 5.84
CA LEU A 39 -27.60 6.07 6.45
C LEU A 39 -26.50 5.04 6.69
N TYR A 40 -25.44 5.09 5.89
CA TYR A 40 -24.38 4.07 5.93
C TYR A 40 -23.21 4.45 6.84
N ARG A 41 -23.23 5.64 7.44
CA ARG A 41 -22.11 6.11 8.25
C ARG A 41 -21.78 5.17 9.40
N SER A 42 -22.80 4.72 10.15
CA SER A 42 -22.57 3.87 11.31
C SER A 42 -21.96 2.51 10.94
N LEU A 43 -22.20 2.05 9.72
CA LEU A 43 -21.63 0.80 9.21
C LEU A 43 -20.24 1.02 8.63
N LEU A 44 -20.07 2.05 7.82
CA LEU A 44 -18.85 2.25 7.03
C LEU A 44 -17.73 2.92 7.81
N LYS A 45 -18.03 3.78 8.78
CA LYS A 45 -16.99 4.46 9.56
C LYS A 45 -16.08 3.45 10.27
N PRO A 46 -16.62 2.47 11.02
CA PRO A 46 -15.75 1.45 11.63
C PRO A 46 -14.99 0.62 10.62
N PHE A 47 -15.58 0.34 9.47
CA PHE A 47 -14.89 -0.38 8.38
C PHE A 47 -13.65 0.38 7.91
N PHE A 48 -13.80 1.67 7.64
CA PHE A 48 -12.67 2.49 7.20
C PHE A 48 -11.61 2.62 8.29
N GLU A 49 -12.03 2.73 9.55
CA GLU A 49 -11.09 2.81 10.67
C GLU A 49 -10.23 1.56 10.81
N GLU A 50 -10.82 0.37 10.60
CA GLU A 50 -10.06 -0.89 10.59
C GLU A 50 -9.03 -0.92 9.45
N GLU A 51 -9.42 -0.44 8.28
CA GLU A 51 -8.51 -0.40 7.12
C GLU A 51 -7.30 0.49 7.37
N ILE A 52 -7.45 1.59 8.12
CA ILE A 52 -6.33 2.47 8.48
C ILE A 52 -5.26 1.67 9.22
N ALA A 53 -5.67 0.89 10.23
CA ALA A 53 -4.74 0.09 11.02
C ALA A 53 -4.03 -0.96 10.16
N ASP A 54 -4.76 -1.62 9.27
CA ASP A 54 -4.20 -2.63 8.37
C ASP A 54 -3.15 -2.01 7.44
N GLU A 55 -3.47 -0.85 6.84
CA GLU A 55 -2.55 -0.18 5.91
C GLU A 55 -1.29 0.31 6.62
N MET A 56 -1.40 0.81 7.84
CA MET A 56 -0.22 1.24 8.61
C MET A 56 0.64 0.05 9.02
N GLY A 57 0.03 -1.10 9.29
CA GLY A 57 0.78 -2.35 9.53
C GLY A 57 1.57 -2.78 8.29
N HIS A 58 0.94 -2.71 7.13
CA HIS A 58 1.62 -2.99 5.85
C HIS A 58 2.76 -2.02 5.61
N ALA A 59 2.55 -0.73 5.91
CA ALA A 59 3.58 0.30 5.74
C ALA A 59 4.80 0.01 6.61
N LEU A 60 4.59 -0.40 7.85
CA LEU A 60 5.69 -0.76 8.74
C LEU A 60 6.47 -1.95 8.19
N TYR A 61 5.76 -2.99 7.76
CA TYR A 61 6.38 -4.17 7.17
C TYR A 61 7.24 -3.79 5.96
N LEU A 62 6.70 -2.99 5.03
CA LEU A 62 7.43 -2.57 3.84
C LEU A 62 8.64 -1.71 4.18
N SER A 63 8.50 -0.80 5.14
CA SER A 63 9.61 0.05 5.58
C SER A 63 10.77 -0.79 6.12
N ASP A 64 10.46 -1.79 6.94
CA ASP A 64 11.45 -2.71 7.50
C ASP A 64 12.16 -3.50 6.40
N LYS A 65 11.41 -4.00 5.41
CA LYS A 65 11.98 -4.76 4.30
C LYS A 65 12.88 -3.91 3.42
N ILE A 66 12.47 -2.69 3.12
CA ILE A 66 13.28 -1.75 2.34
C ILE A 66 14.61 -1.50 3.07
N LYS A 67 14.54 -1.26 4.36
CA LYS A 67 15.75 -1.00 5.16
C LYS A 67 16.65 -2.24 5.21
N THR A 68 16.08 -3.42 5.37
CA THR A 68 16.82 -4.69 5.36
C THR A 68 17.57 -4.90 4.05
N LEU A 69 16.96 -4.50 2.94
CA LEU A 69 17.58 -4.63 1.61
C LEU A 69 18.59 -3.52 1.30
N GLY A 70 18.81 -2.59 2.21
CA GLY A 70 19.78 -1.52 2.04
C GLY A 70 19.22 -0.24 1.42
N GLY A 71 17.90 -0.15 1.25
CA GLY A 71 17.25 1.04 0.73
C GLY A 71 16.83 2.00 1.82
N THR A 72 16.26 3.13 1.41
CA THR A 72 15.71 4.13 2.30
C THR A 72 14.20 4.18 2.11
N PRO A 73 13.40 3.83 3.15
CA PRO A 73 11.95 3.89 3.03
C PRO A 73 11.46 5.32 2.77
N THR A 74 10.56 5.48 1.81
CA THR A 74 9.96 6.78 1.51
C THR A 74 9.07 7.23 2.67
N THR A 75 8.96 8.54 2.84
CA THR A 75 8.03 9.17 3.79
C THR A 75 6.96 9.98 3.05
N THR A 76 6.95 9.91 1.72
CA THR A 76 6.03 10.68 0.88
C THR A 76 4.91 9.78 0.36
N PRO A 77 3.65 10.03 0.74
CA PRO A 77 2.54 9.24 0.22
C PRO A 77 2.29 9.55 -1.25
N ALA A 78 1.68 8.58 -1.93
CA ALA A 78 1.15 8.80 -3.27
C ALA A 78 -0.06 9.73 -3.19
N LYS A 79 -0.54 10.19 -4.34
CA LYS A 79 -1.67 11.12 -4.41
C LYS A 79 -2.94 10.51 -3.82
N VAL A 80 -3.70 11.32 -3.09
CA VAL A 80 -4.97 10.92 -2.46
C VAL A 80 -6.12 11.74 -3.06
N GLN A 81 -7.23 11.08 -3.38
CA GLN A 81 -8.46 11.73 -3.81
C GLN A 81 -9.34 12.03 -2.60
N GLN A 82 -9.95 13.22 -2.59
CA GLN A 82 -10.90 13.63 -1.55
C GLN A 82 -12.32 13.46 -2.10
N LEU A 83 -12.94 12.33 -1.77
CA LEU A 83 -14.26 11.98 -2.25
C LEU A 83 -15.31 12.19 -1.15
N THR A 84 -16.50 12.65 -1.50
CA THR A 84 -17.56 12.90 -0.53
C THR A 84 -18.77 11.99 -0.73
N ASP A 85 -18.90 11.38 -1.89
CA ASP A 85 -19.98 10.46 -2.21
C ASP A 85 -19.65 9.04 -1.78
N VAL A 86 -20.55 8.38 -1.07
CA VAL A 86 -20.33 7.02 -0.55
C VAL A 86 -20.01 6.02 -1.67
N LYS A 87 -20.73 6.10 -2.77
CA LYS A 87 -20.48 5.19 -3.91
C LYS A 87 -19.07 5.39 -4.46
N GLU A 88 -18.63 6.63 -4.63
CA GLU A 88 -17.28 6.93 -5.11
C GLU A 88 -16.21 6.46 -4.13
N MET A 89 -16.47 6.61 -2.82
CA MET A 89 -15.57 6.10 -1.78
C MET A 89 -15.39 4.59 -1.88
N LEU A 90 -16.48 3.85 -2.08
CA LEU A 90 -16.43 2.40 -2.21
C LEU A 90 -15.76 1.97 -3.51
N GLU A 91 -16.00 2.68 -4.60
CA GLU A 91 -15.32 2.41 -5.87
C GLU A 91 -13.81 2.66 -5.76
N ALA A 92 -13.42 3.76 -5.10
CA ALA A 92 -12.00 4.07 -4.88
C ALA A 92 -11.34 3.02 -4.00
N THR A 93 -12.04 2.53 -2.97
CA THR A 93 -11.57 1.45 -2.11
C THR A 93 -11.31 0.18 -2.93
N TYR A 94 -12.27 -0.20 -3.76
CA TYR A 94 -12.13 -1.38 -4.63
C TYR A 94 -10.93 -1.24 -5.56
N GLU A 95 -10.79 -0.10 -6.23
CA GLU A 95 -9.68 0.13 -7.16
C GLU A 95 -8.33 0.13 -6.44
N ALA A 96 -8.26 0.70 -5.24
CA ALA A 96 -7.03 0.72 -4.44
C ALA A 96 -6.62 -0.70 -4.04
N GLU A 97 -7.56 -1.53 -3.60
CA GLU A 97 -7.29 -2.91 -3.23
C GLU A 97 -6.83 -3.75 -4.43
N LYS A 98 -7.50 -3.56 -5.57
CA LYS A 98 -7.13 -4.24 -6.82
C LYS A 98 -5.71 -3.88 -7.25
N ALA A 99 -5.39 -2.59 -7.23
CA ALA A 99 -4.05 -2.12 -7.58
C ALA A 99 -2.99 -2.68 -6.63
N THR A 100 -3.31 -2.80 -5.34
CA THR A 100 -2.41 -3.37 -4.33
C THR A 100 -2.08 -4.82 -4.65
N VAL A 101 -3.08 -5.64 -5.00
CA VAL A 101 -2.86 -7.04 -5.37
C VAL A 101 -1.93 -7.13 -6.59
N GLU A 102 -2.17 -6.33 -7.61
CA GLU A 102 -1.34 -6.31 -8.82
C GLU A 102 0.12 -5.94 -8.50
N ARG A 103 0.34 -4.93 -7.64
CA ARG A 103 1.68 -4.53 -7.22
C ARG A 103 2.38 -5.64 -6.44
N TYR A 104 1.67 -6.31 -5.54
CA TYR A 104 2.25 -7.38 -4.72
C TYR A 104 2.66 -8.57 -5.59
N GLU A 105 1.88 -8.92 -6.59
CA GLU A 105 2.25 -9.98 -7.54
C GLU A 105 3.55 -9.62 -8.27
N LYS A 106 3.67 -8.37 -8.70
CA LYS A 106 4.89 -7.89 -9.37
C LYS A 106 6.10 -7.94 -8.43
N ARG A 107 5.94 -7.53 -7.16
CA ARG A 107 7.02 -7.59 -6.17
C ARG A 107 7.42 -9.02 -5.88
N LYS A 108 6.45 -9.93 -5.82
CA LYS A 108 6.72 -11.36 -5.65
C LYS A 108 7.64 -11.88 -6.75
N GLU A 109 7.32 -11.58 -8.00
CA GLU A 109 8.16 -11.98 -9.13
C GLU A 109 9.57 -11.40 -9.02
N GLN A 110 9.70 -10.12 -8.69
CA GLN A 110 10.99 -9.48 -8.51
C GLN A 110 11.80 -10.10 -7.39
N ALA A 111 11.15 -10.46 -6.29
CA ALA A 111 11.80 -11.12 -5.15
C ALA A 111 12.26 -12.53 -5.52
N GLU A 112 11.44 -13.28 -6.25
CA GLU A 112 11.79 -14.63 -6.71
C GLU A 112 13.02 -14.61 -7.62
N GLU A 113 13.15 -13.62 -8.50
CA GLU A 113 14.32 -13.47 -9.37
C GLU A 113 15.62 -13.30 -8.58
N LEU A 114 15.54 -12.80 -7.35
CA LEU A 114 16.69 -12.60 -6.46
C LEU A 114 16.83 -13.70 -5.42
N GLY A 115 15.97 -14.72 -5.44
CA GLY A 115 15.99 -15.80 -4.47
C GLY A 115 15.49 -15.41 -3.09
N LEU A 116 14.73 -14.33 -2.98
CA LEU A 116 14.20 -13.83 -1.70
C LEU A 116 12.81 -14.42 -1.43
N THR A 117 12.75 -15.73 -1.21
CA THR A 117 11.49 -16.47 -1.09
C THR A 117 10.63 -16.03 0.09
N GLU A 118 11.24 -15.61 1.18
CA GLU A 118 10.49 -15.08 2.33
C GLU A 118 9.63 -13.89 1.95
N LEU A 119 10.22 -12.95 1.20
CA LEU A 119 9.48 -11.77 0.73
C LEU A 119 8.44 -12.16 -0.31
N ALA A 120 8.73 -13.14 -1.15
CA ALA A 120 7.84 -13.58 -2.23
C ALA A 120 6.55 -14.23 -1.71
N VAL A 121 6.59 -14.92 -0.57
CA VAL A 121 5.40 -15.59 -0.01
C VAL A 121 4.59 -14.70 0.91
N LYS A 122 5.11 -13.57 1.26
CA LYS A 122 4.43 -12.61 2.12
C LYS A 122 3.47 -11.74 1.33
#